data_e37b859249e6ccd72c2bfcdf139fb2a9
#
_entry.id   e37b859249e6ccd72c2bfcdf139fb2a9
#
_cell.length_a   1.000
_cell.length_b   1.000
_cell.length_c   1.000
_cell.angle_alpha   90.00
_cell.angle_beta   90.00
_cell.angle_gamma   90.00
#
_symmetry.space_group_name_H-M   'P 1'
#
loop_
_entity.id
_entity.type
_entity.pdbx_description
1 polymer ?
#
loop_
_entity_poly.entity_id
_entity_poly.type
_entity_poly.pdbx_seq_one_letter_code
_entity_poly.pdbx_strand_id
1 'polypeptide(L)'
;MKALIVGCGRVGSALAKRLLEAGWEVVALDESEEALGRLGEDWPGEFHVGHALDIRVLEDSGIAEADTLIAATDGDNTNIVVAQVAKLRYEVPHVAARILDPARADFYSGRGFDVVSPTGTAIEALTDSALGSEKV
;
A
#
# COMPACT_ATOMS: atom_id res chain seq x y z
N MET A 1 9.02 -3.06 14.49
CA MET A 1 8.22 -3.43 13.29
C MET A 1 8.83 -2.80 12.06
N LYS A 2 8.88 -3.56 11.00
CA LYS A 2 9.43 -3.12 9.70
C LYS A 2 8.32 -3.14 8.65
N ALA A 3 8.15 -2.02 7.95
CA ALA A 3 7.18 -1.89 6.88
C ALA A 3 7.86 -1.63 5.54
N LEU A 4 7.39 -2.31 4.50
CA LEU A 4 7.72 -2.00 3.12
C LEU A 4 6.49 -1.40 2.46
N ILE A 5 6.61 -0.14 2.04
CA ILE A 5 5.54 0.60 1.36
C ILE A 5 5.87 0.64 -0.12
N VAL A 6 5.05 -0.04 -0.91
CA VAL A 6 5.21 -0.13 -2.37
C VAL A 6 4.25 0.83 -3.03
N GLY A 7 4.79 1.86 -3.65
CA GLY A 7 4.00 2.96 -4.22
C GLY A 7 3.91 4.13 -3.24
N CYS A 8 4.54 5.25 -3.61
CA CYS A 8 4.67 6.44 -2.75
C CYS A 8 3.99 7.66 -3.38
N GLY A 9 2.77 7.48 -3.84
CA GLY A 9 1.87 8.56 -4.20
C GLY A 9 1.30 9.22 -2.95
N ARG A 10 0.12 9.81 -3.04
CA ARG A 10 -0.52 10.49 -1.89
C ARG A 10 -0.75 9.55 -0.71
N VAL A 11 -1.27 8.36 -0.98
CA VAL A 11 -1.58 7.38 0.07
C VAL A 11 -0.31 6.79 0.65
N GLY A 12 0.55 6.23 -0.20
CA GLY A 12 1.77 5.54 0.25
C GLY A 12 2.73 6.45 1.00
N SER A 13 2.95 7.68 0.50
CA SER A 13 3.85 8.61 1.18
C SER A 13 3.32 9.07 2.54
N ALA A 14 2.01 9.34 2.63
CA ALA A 14 1.40 9.71 3.90
C ALA A 14 1.45 8.56 4.91
N LEU A 15 1.19 7.34 4.46
CA LEU A 15 1.27 6.15 5.29
C LEU A 15 2.70 5.91 5.79
N ALA A 16 3.68 6.03 4.90
CA ALA A 16 5.09 5.87 5.26
C ALA A 16 5.49 6.82 6.39
N LYS A 17 5.10 8.09 6.28
CA LYS A 17 5.38 9.11 7.31
C LYS A 17 4.72 8.75 8.63
N ARG A 18 3.46 8.32 8.61
CA ARG A 18 2.72 7.97 9.84
C ARG A 18 3.32 6.76 10.55
N LEU A 19 3.74 5.75 9.81
CA LEU A 19 4.39 4.58 10.41
C LEU A 19 5.75 4.93 11.00
N LEU A 20 6.50 5.79 10.31
CA LEU A 20 7.77 6.27 10.82
C LEU A 20 7.59 7.04 12.14
N GLU A 21 6.59 7.92 12.21
CA GLU A 21 6.25 8.65 13.44
C GLU A 21 5.82 7.71 14.56
N ALA A 22 5.23 6.58 14.22
CA ALA A 22 4.85 5.55 15.19
C ALA A 22 6.03 4.71 15.69
N GLY A 23 7.24 4.99 15.21
CA GLY A 23 8.45 4.30 15.64
C GLY A 23 8.83 3.08 14.81
N TRP A 24 8.19 2.87 13.67
CA TRP A 24 8.50 1.77 12.78
C TRP A 24 9.73 2.07 11.91
N GLU A 25 10.45 1.03 11.53
CA GLU A 25 11.40 1.13 10.43
C GLU A 25 10.60 1.05 9.14
N VAL A 26 10.80 2.00 8.25
CA VAL A 26 10.02 2.10 7.01
C VAL A 26 10.94 2.15 5.80
N VAL A 27 10.69 1.27 4.84
CA VAL A 27 11.32 1.32 3.51
C VAL A 27 10.22 1.69 2.52
N ALA A 28 10.49 2.72 1.73
CA ALA A 28 9.60 3.18 0.67
C ALA A 28 10.19 2.75 -0.68
N LEU A 29 9.33 2.22 -1.55
CA LEU A 29 9.69 1.80 -2.90
C LEU A 29 8.74 2.46 -3.89
N ASP A 30 9.29 3.11 -4.91
CA ASP A 30 8.53 3.67 -6.02
C ASP A 30 9.33 3.54 -7.32
N GLU A 31 8.65 3.51 -8.45
CA GLU A 31 9.32 3.47 -9.75
C GLU A 31 9.89 4.82 -10.17
N SER A 32 9.47 5.91 -9.53
CA SER A 32 9.91 7.28 -9.83
C SER A 32 10.72 7.88 -8.69
N GLU A 33 11.86 8.49 -9.04
CA GLU A 33 12.66 9.26 -8.08
C GLU A 33 11.90 10.46 -7.50
N GLU A 34 10.92 10.97 -8.23
CA GLU A 34 10.09 12.10 -7.80
C GLU A 34 9.28 11.79 -6.55
N ALA A 35 9.05 10.51 -6.28
CA ALA A 35 8.34 10.10 -5.07
C ALA A 35 9.08 10.52 -3.79
N LEU A 36 10.40 10.66 -3.83
CA LEU A 36 11.17 11.12 -2.67
C LEU A 36 10.72 12.52 -2.22
N GLY A 37 10.33 13.37 -3.17
CA GLY A 37 9.80 14.70 -2.86
C GLY A 37 8.51 14.65 -2.03
N ARG A 38 7.68 13.64 -2.23
CA ARG A 38 6.45 13.44 -1.45
C ARG A 38 6.75 12.97 -0.03
N LEU A 39 7.83 12.21 0.15
CA LEU A 39 8.27 11.76 1.48
C LEU A 39 8.89 12.92 2.27
N GLY A 40 9.42 13.92 1.59
CA GLY A 40 10.03 15.08 2.20
C GLY A 40 11.56 15.03 2.20
N GLU A 41 12.20 16.21 2.23
CA GLU A 41 13.66 16.33 2.21
C GLU A 41 14.33 15.66 3.40
N ASP A 42 13.65 15.61 4.53
CA ASP A 42 14.18 15.06 5.77
C ASP A 42 13.75 13.60 5.98
N TRP A 43 13.37 12.90 4.91
CA TRP A 43 12.95 11.50 5.01
C TRP A 43 14.07 10.63 5.61
N PRO A 44 13.94 10.17 6.85
CA PRO A 44 14.98 9.38 7.51
C PRO A 44 14.91 7.88 7.22
N GLY A 45 13.85 7.42 6.57
CA GLY A 45 13.72 6.02 6.18
C GLY A 45 14.51 5.70 4.91
N GLU A 46 14.52 4.43 4.53
CA GLU A 46 15.10 4.03 3.25
C GLU A 46 14.15 4.36 2.10
N PHE A 47 14.72 4.67 0.95
CA PHE A 47 13.97 4.85 -0.29
C PHE A 47 14.68 4.15 -1.43
N HIS A 48 13.93 3.31 -2.14
CA HIS A 48 14.41 2.58 -3.31
C HIS A 48 13.62 2.98 -4.55
N VAL A 49 14.32 3.09 -5.67
CA VAL A 49 13.71 3.32 -6.98
C VAL A 49 13.78 2.04 -7.77
N GLY A 50 12.64 1.57 -8.25
CA GLY A 50 12.58 0.37 -9.05
C GLY A 50 11.15 -0.07 -9.29
N HIS A 51 11.01 -1.08 -10.16
CA HIS A 51 9.71 -1.62 -10.52
C HIS A 51 9.26 -2.67 -9.50
N ALA A 52 8.06 -2.52 -8.98
CA ALA A 52 7.54 -3.40 -7.93
C ALA A 52 7.36 -4.86 -8.36
N LEU A 53 7.28 -5.13 -9.67
CA LEU A 53 7.18 -6.49 -10.20
C LEU A 53 8.54 -7.16 -10.39
N ASP A 54 9.63 -6.44 -10.16
CA ASP A 54 10.97 -7.00 -10.19
C ASP A 54 11.31 -7.58 -8.81
N ILE A 55 11.46 -8.89 -8.75
CA ILE A 55 11.76 -9.60 -7.49
C ILE A 55 13.05 -9.10 -6.84
N ARG A 56 14.07 -8.77 -7.63
CA ARG A 56 15.34 -8.27 -7.08
C ARG A 56 15.14 -6.94 -6.37
N VAL A 57 14.31 -6.07 -6.95
CA VAL A 57 13.97 -4.78 -6.34
C VAL A 57 13.24 -4.98 -5.03
N LEU A 58 12.28 -5.90 -4.98
CA LEU A 58 11.57 -6.24 -3.75
C LEU A 58 12.52 -6.80 -2.69
N GLU A 59 13.43 -7.68 -3.08
CA GLU A 59 14.41 -8.25 -2.16
C GLU A 59 15.39 -7.19 -1.65
N ASP A 60 15.89 -6.32 -2.52
CA ASP A 60 16.76 -5.22 -2.13
C ASP A 60 16.05 -4.23 -1.21
N SER A 61 14.74 -4.11 -1.35
CA SER A 61 13.91 -3.25 -0.51
C SER A 61 13.52 -3.89 0.82
N GLY A 62 13.90 -5.14 1.06
CA GLY A 62 13.71 -5.81 2.35
C GLY A 62 12.41 -6.58 2.51
N ILE A 63 11.80 -7.05 1.41
CA ILE A 63 10.54 -7.80 1.50
C ILE A 63 10.65 -9.05 2.40
N ALA A 64 11.80 -9.72 2.37
CA ALA A 64 12.00 -10.94 3.16
C ALA A 64 12.00 -10.69 4.67
N GLU A 65 12.35 -9.49 5.11
CA GLU A 65 12.43 -9.12 6.53
C GLU A 65 11.25 -8.24 6.97
N ALA A 66 10.32 -7.92 6.06
CA ALA A 66 9.20 -7.04 6.39
C ALA A 66 8.19 -7.74 7.30
N ASP A 67 7.71 -7.03 8.30
CA ASP A 67 6.58 -7.46 9.13
C ASP A 67 5.26 -7.11 8.46
N THR A 68 5.26 -6.02 7.71
CA THR A 68 4.10 -5.50 6.98
C THR A 68 4.52 -5.05 5.59
N LEU A 69 3.71 -5.39 4.59
CA LEU A 69 3.85 -4.84 3.26
C LEU A 69 2.53 -4.21 2.83
N ILE A 70 2.60 -2.97 2.35
CA ILE A 70 1.43 -2.26 1.81
C ILE A 70 1.69 -1.97 0.34
N ALA A 71 0.84 -2.51 -0.53
CA ALA A 71 0.90 -2.26 -1.96
C ALA A 71 -0.10 -1.17 -2.32
N ALA A 72 0.40 0.03 -2.60
CA ALA A 72 -0.38 1.23 -2.82
C ALA A 72 0.05 2.00 -4.09
N THR A 73 0.41 1.28 -5.14
CA THR A 73 0.70 1.88 -6.45
C THR A 73 -0.60 2.31 -7.13
N ASP A 74 -0.51 2.99 -8.26
CA ASP A 74 -1.68 3.41 -9.03
C ASP A 74 -2.35 2.26 -9.79
N GLY A 75 -1.71 1.09 -9.88
CA GLY A 75 -2.20 -0.05 -10.64
C GLY A 75 -2.75 -1.18 -9.77
N ASP A 76 -4.02 -1.53 -9.96
CA ASP A 76 -4.64 -2.64 -9.24
C ASP A 76 -3.91 -3.95 -9.49
N ASN A 77 -3.53 -4.24 -10.74
CA ASN A 77 -2.84 -5.48 -11.09
C ASN A 77 -1.49 -5.58 -10.37
N THR A 78 -0.73 -4.48 -10.35
CA THR A 78 0.55 -4.44 -9.64
C THR A 78 0.35 -4.69 -8.15
N ASN A 79 -0.62 -4.03 -7.54
CA ASN A 79 -0.91 -4.19 -6.11
C ASN A 79 -1.31 -5.61 -5.76
N ILE A 80 -2.15 -6.23 -6.59
CA ILE A 80 -2.57 -7.62 -6.39
C ILE A 80 -1.38 -8.58 -6.48
N VAL A 81 -0.57 -8.45 -7.53
CA VAL A 81 0.60 -9.34 -7.72
C VAL A 81 1.59 -9.18 -6.58
N VAL A 82 1.93 -7.95 -6.22
CA VAL A 82 2.86 -7.69 -5.11
C VAL A 82 2.34 -8.27 -3.80
N ALA A 83 1.06 -8.10 -3.51
CA ALA A 83 0.43 -8.65 -2.31
C ALA A 83 0.50 -10.19 -2.29
N GLN A 84 0.23 -10.83 -3.42
CA GLN A 84 0.32 -12.29 -3.54
C GLN A 84 1.75 -12.78 -3.37
N VAL A 85 2.72 -12.11 -3.98
CA VAL A 85 4.15 -12.44 -3.83
C VAL A 85 4.57 -12.32 -2.37
N ALA A 86 4.20 -11.22 -1.72
CA ALA A 86 4.52 -11.00 -0.32
C ALA A 86 3.95 -12.10 0.57
N LYS A 87 2.71 -12.50 0.33
CA LYS A 87 2.02 -13.48 1.16
C LYS A 87 2.49 -14.91 0.87
N LEU A 88 2.57 -15.30 -0.39
CA LEU A 88 2.80 -16.69 -0.79
C LEU A 88 4.29 -17.05 -0.85
N ARG A 89 5.15 -16.13 -1.27
CA ARG A 89 6.57 -16.41 -1.44
C ARG A 89 7.40 -16.02 -0.22
N TYR A 90 7.09 -14.88 0.40
CA TYR A 90 7.89 -14.35 1.51
C TYR A 90 7.21 -14.48 2.87
N GLU A 91 5.96 -14.93 2.89
CA GLU A 91 5.21 -15.14 4.13
C GLU A 91 5.22 -13.91 5.04
N VAL A 92 5.11 -12.72 4.43
CA VAL A 92 5.03 -11.47 5.19
C VAL A 92 3.80 -11.54 6.10
N PRO A 93 3.96 -11.31 7.42
CA PRO A 93 2.87 -11.53 8.38
C PRO A 93 1.62 -10.70 8.10
N HIS A 94 1.77 -9.44 7.72
CA HIS A 94 0.65 -8.57 7.39
C HIS A 94 0.84 -7.96 6.02
N VAL A 95 -0.14 -8.15 5.14
CA VAL A 95 -0.13 -7.62 3.78
C VAL A 95 -1.46 -6.95 3.50
N ALA A 96 -1.41 -5.74 2.95
CA ALA A 96 -2.59 -5.03 2.48
C ALA A 96 -2.35 -4.47 1.09
N ALA A 97 -3.40 -4.42 0.28
CA ALA A 97 -3.35 -3.89 -1.08
C ALA A 97 -4.49 -2.90 -1.30
N ARG A 98 -4.15 -1.77 -1.93
CA ARG A 98 -5.15 -0.84 -2.44
C ARG A 98 -5.66 -1.37 -3.77
N ILE A 99 -6.97 -1.54 -3.90
CA ILE A 99 -7.62 -1.97 -5.14
C ILE A 99 -8.74 -0.99 -5.45
N LEU A 100 -8.61 -0.25 -6.57
CA LEU A 100 -9.55 0.81 -6.93
C LEU A 100 -10.83 0.25 -7.51
N ASP A 101 -10.75 -0.80 -8.33
CA ASP A 101 -11.92 -1.42 -8.94
C ASP A 101 -12.74 -2.18 -7.91
N PRO A 102 -14.01 -1.79 -7.66
CA PRO A 102 -14.83 -2.43 -6.63
C PRO A 102 -15.06 -3.92 -6.84
N ALA A 103 -15.22 -4.38 -8.08
CA ALA A 103 -15.44 -5.80 -8.38
C ALA A 103 -14.20 -6.64 -8.04
N ARG A 104 -13.01 -6.12 -8.36
CA ARG A 104 -11.75 -6.79 -7.99
C ARG A 104 -11.51 -6.75 -6.48
N ALA A 105 -11.84 -5.63 -5.83
CA ALA A 105 -11.74 -5.51 -4.39
C ALA A 105 -12.58 -6.57 -3.69
N ASP A 106 -13.81 -6.77 -4.12
CA ASP A 106 -14.69 -7.81 -3.59
C ASP A 106 -14.13 -9.21 -3.84
N PHE A 107 -13.61 -9.45 -5.05
CA PHE A 107 -13.06 -10.76 -5.41
C PHE A 107 -11.87 -11.14 -4.52
N TYR A 108 -10.95 -10.20 -4.28
CA TYR A 108 -9.74 -10.49 -3.51
C TYR A 108 -9.91 -10.35 -2.00
N SER A 109 -11.01 -9.78 -1.55
CA SER A 109 -11.31 -9.66 -0.12
C SER A 109 -11.38 -11.04 0.53
N GLY A 110 -10.63 -11.23 1.62
CA GLY A 110 -10.58 -12.50 2.32
C GLY A 110 -9.71 -13.58 1.68
N ARG A 111 -8.90 -13.23 0.69
CA ARG A 111 -8.04 -14.20 -0.02
C ARG A 111 -6.57 -14.15 0.39
N GLY A 112 -6.31 -13.90 1.67
CA GLY A 112 -4.97 -14.02 2.25
C GLY A 112 -4.28 -12.70 2.52
N PHE A 113 -4.82 -11.58 2.07
CA PHE A 113 -4.33 -10.24 2.42
C PHE A 113 -5.49 -9.27 2.55
N ASP A 114 -5.26 -8.18 3.26
CA ASP A 114 -6.28 -7.15 3.44
C ASP A 114 -6.45 -6.34 2.16
N VAL A 115 -7.69 -6.02 1.83
CA VAL A 115 -8.03 -5.20 0.68
C VAL A 115 -8.61 -3.88 1.16
N VAL A 116 -8.06 -2.78 0.66
CA VAL A 116 -8.58 -1.43 0.90
C VAL A 116 -9.04 -0.86 -0.44
N SER A 117 -10.33 -0.57 -0.55
CA SER A 117 -10.92 0.03 -1.75
C SER A 117 -11.33 1.46 -1.48
N PRO A 118 -10.54 2.46 -1.90
CA PRO A 118 -10.92 3.86 -1.73
C PRO A 118 -12.21 4.20 -2.45
N THR A 119 -12.42 3.62 -3.64
CA THR A 119 -13.65 3.80 -4.41
C THR A 119 -14.86 3.26 -3.65
N GLY A 120 -14.78 2.04 -3.13
CA GLY A 120 -15.84 1.44 -2.34
C GLY A 120 -16.13 2.23 -1.08
N THR A 121 -15.10 2.63 -0.35
CA THR A 121 -15.23 3.46 0.84
C THR A 121 -15.93 4.80 0.53
N ALA A 122 -15.54 5.44 -0.56
CA ALA A 122 -16.16 6.70 -0.97
C ALA A 122 -17.63 6.52 -1.35
N ILE A 123 -17.96 5.47 -2.08
CA ILE A 123 -19.34 5.16 -2.46
C ILE A 123 -20.20 4.97 -1.21
N GLU A 124 -19.75 4.16 -0.26
CA GLU A 124 -20.47 3.92 0.99
C GLU A 124 -20.67 5.20 1.80
N ALA A 125 -19.60 5.98 1.97
CA ALA A 125 -19.66 7.20 2.74
C ALA A 125 -20.60 8.25 2.12
N LEU A 126 -20.55 8.41 0.79
CA LEU A 126 -21.42 9.34 0.09
C LEU A 126 -22.87 8.88 0.07
N THR A 127 -23.09 7.57 -0.07
CA THR A 127 -24.44 6.98 0.00
C THR A 127 -25.05 7.21 1.37
N ASP A 128 -24.31 6.94 2.44
CA ASP A 128 -24.77 7.13 3.81
C ASP A 128 -25.07 8.62 4.08
N SER A 129 -24.23 9.50 3.57
CA SER A 129 -24.48 10.94 3.67
C SER A 129 -25.78 11.35 3.00
N ALA A 130 -26.02 10.86 1.76
CA ALA A 130 -27.23 11.17 1.01
C ALA A 130 -28.47 10.61 1.70
N LEU A 131 -28.44 9.36 2.12
CA LEU A 131 -29.57 8.71 2.80
C LEU A 131 -29.83 9.33 4.18
N GLY A 132 -28.80 9.79 4.86
CA GLY A 132 -28.92 10.47 6.14
C GLY A 132 -29.72 11.76 6.07
N SER A 133 -29.72 12.44 4.90
CA SER A 133 -30.48 13.68 4.72
C SER A 133 -32.00 13.47 4.71
N GLU A 134 -32.47 12.26 4.43
CA GLU A 134 -33.90 11.92 4.46
C GLU A 134 -34.48 11.93 5.87
N LYS A 135 -33.63 11.82 6.89
CA LYS A 135 -34.04 11.72 8.30
C LYS A 135 -34.22 13.05 8.99
N VAL A 136 -33.98 14.13 8.26
CA VAL A 136 -34.04 15.52 8.82
C VAL A 136 -35.45 16.11 8.73
#